data_597e7a3207a73056cc857fcec09bc90a
#
_entry.id   597e7a3207a73056cc857fcec09bc90a
#
_cell.length_a   1.000
_cell.length_b   1.000
_cell.length_c   1.000
_cell.angle_alpha   90.00
_cell.angle_beta   90.00
_cell.angle_gamma   90.00
#
_symmetry.space_group_name_H-M   'P 1'
#
loop_
_entity.id
_entity.type
_entity.pdbx_description
1 polymer ?
#
loop_
_entity_poly.entity_id
_entity_poly.type
_entity_poly.pdbx_seq_one_letter_code
_entity_poly.pdbx_strand_id
1 'polypeptide(L)'
;NCGHKILPWENIPVVSNIALRGKCSGCGTKISITYPAVELATALLSASLAWHYGVTPAACAAIGLLWMLIALCLIDLKVMLLPDAITLPALWLGLVANYFGVFASLHDAVAGTVVGYMTFWTIGKLFYVVRGVEGLGQGDYKLFALFGAWGGWQVLPATLLIASLTTAAVGMAIRL
;
A
#
# COMPACT_ATOMS: atom_id res chain seq x y z
N ASN A 1 -5.46 23.53 13.32
CA ASN A 1 -4.56 24.41 12.56
C ASN A 1 -4.24 25.66 13.39
N CYS A 2 -3.47 25.50 14.47
CA CYS A 2 -3.17 26.57 15.45
C CYS A 2 -1.76 27.16 15.29
N GLY A 3 -0.97 26.75 14.28
CA GLY A 3 0.42 27.20 14.10
C GLY A 3 1.40 26.78 15.20
N HIS A 4 0.99 25.91 16.13
CA HIS A 4 1.88 25.36 17.15
C HIS A 4 3.00 24.56 16.51
N LYS A 5 4.26 24.85 16.90
CA LYS A 5 5.43 24.07 16.47
C LYS A 5 5.47 22.78 17.28
N ILE A 6 5.32 21.64 16.58
CA ILE A 6 5.41 20.32 17.21
C ILE A 6 6.83 20.10 17.73
N LEU A 7 6.94 19.79 19.01
CA LEU A 7 8.21 19.51 19.64
C LEU A 7 8.64 18.05 19.35
N PRO A 8 9.94 17.72 19.36
CA PRO A 8 10.42 16.38 19.01
C PRO A 8 9.74 15.23 19.77
N TRP A 9 9.46 15.43 21.06
CA TRP A 9 8.76 14.42 21.90
C TRP A 9 7.26 14.33 21.63
N GLU A 10 6.65 15.36 21.04
CA GLU A 10 5.25 15.34 20.61
C GLU A 10 5.06 14.57 19.31
N ASN A 11 6.17 14.28 18.61
CA ASN A 11 6.19 13.52 17.35
C ASN A 11 6.61 12.05 17.53
N ILE A 12 6.69 11.56 18.79
CA ILE A 12 6.96 10.14 19.03
C ILE A 12 5.69 9.35 18.70
N PRO A 13 5.74 8.42 17.72
CA PRO A 13 4.57 7.69 17.26
C PRO A 13 3.84 7.00 18.42
N VAL A 14 2.51 7.04 18.42
CA VAL A 14 1.62 6.44 19.41
C VAL A 14 1.80 7.00 20.82
N VAL A 15 3.04 7.13 21.32
CA VAL A 15 3.36 7.56 22.70
C VAL A 15 2.89 8.98 22.95
N SER A 16 3.14 9.90 22.02
CA SER A 16 2.70 11.30 22.15
C SER A 16 1.17 11.42 22.17
N ASN A 17 0.48 10.61 21.36
CA ASN A 17 -0.98 10.58 21.34
C ASN A 17 -1.56 10.12 22.68
N ILE A 18 -0.98 9.09 23.30
CA ILE A 18 -1.39 8.60 24.63
C ILE A 18 -1.10 9.66 25.68
N ALA A 19 0.10 10.24 25.69
CA ALA A 19 0.51 11.25 26.68
C ALA A 19 -0.36 12.52 26.61
N LEU A 20 -0.69 12.96 25.41
CA LEU A 20 -1.53 14.15 25.14
C LEU A 20 -3.04 13.83 25.12
N ARG A 21 -3.43 12.58 25.41
CA ARG A 21 -4.84 12.11 25.42
C ARG A 21 -5.58 12.42 24.12
N GLY A 22 -4.89 12.28 23.00
CA GLY A 22 -5.45 12.52 21.67
C GLY A 22 -5.76 13.99 21.38
N LYS A 23 -5.08 14.93 22.02
CA LYS A 23 -5.30 16.39 21.84
C LYS A 23 -3.99 17.09 21.46
N CYS A 24 -4.11 18.16 20.70
CA CYS A 24 -2.99 19.04 20.40
C CYS A 24 -2.54 19.76 21.68
N SER A 25 -1.23 19.77 21.97
CA SER A 25 -0.64 20.44 23.13
C SER A 25 -0.86 21.97 23.13
N GLY A 26 -0.91 22.58 21.93
CA GLY A 26 -1.04 24.03 21.79
C GLY A 26 -2.47 24.56 21.84
N CYS A 27 -3.45 23.85 21.23
CA CYS A 27 -4.82 24.34 21.10
C CYS A 27 -5.90 23.41 21.65
N GLY A 28 -5.54 22.24 22.16
CA GLY A 28 -6.49 21.28 22.72
C GLY A 28 -7.41 20.58 21.70
N THR A 29 -7.28 20.87 20.39
CA THR A 29 -8.09 20.24 19.35
C THR A 29 -7.83 18.73 19.32
N LYS A 30 -8.90 17.93 19.18
CA LYS A 30 -8.80 16.46 19.08
C LYS A 30 -8.06 16.03 17.81
N ILE A 31 -7.12 15.13 17.96
CA ILE A 31 -6.40 14.47 16.87
C ILE A 31 -7.19 13.21 16.50
N SER A 32 -7.38 12.98 15.18
CA SER A 32 -8.08 11.79 14.71
C SER A 32 -7.34 10.52 15.13
N ILE A 33 -8.07 9.52 15.61
CA ILE A 33 -7.56 8.20 15.97
C ILE A 33 -6.88 7.48 14.80
N THR A 34 -7.17 7.89 13.57
CA THR A 34 -6.56 7.34 12.36
C THR A 34 -5.03 7.49 12.38
N TYR A 35 -4.51 8.61 12.90
CA TYR A 35 -3.07 8.86 12.94
C TYR A 35 -2.34 7.82 13.81
N PRO A 36 -2.64 7.68 15.11
CA PRO A 36 -1.96 6.68 15.95
C PRO A 36 -2.25 5.24 15.51
N ALA A 37 -3.41 4.97 14.90
CA ALA A 37 -3.71 3.64 14.36
C ALA A 37 -2.79 3.30 13.18
N VAL A 38 -2.57 4.23 12.26
CA VAL A 38 -1.65 4.05 11.13
C VAL A 38 -0.20 3.94 11.61
N GLU A 39 0.21 4.79 12.56
CA GLU A 39 1.54 4.72 13.15
C GLU A 39 1.82 3.36 13.79
N LEU A 40 0.87 2.85 14.58
CA LEU A 40 0.99 1.55 15.23
C LEU A 40 1.01 0.40 14.20
N ALA A 41 0.11 0.43 13.23
CA ALA A 41 0.07 -0.58 12.16
C ALA A 41 1.39 -0.59 11.36
N THR A 42 1.89 0.59 10.97
CA THR A 42 3.15 0.72 10.24
C THR A 42 4.32 0.20 11.06
N ALA A 43 4.37 0.52 12.36
CA ALA A 43 5.43 0.06 13.25
C ALA A 43 5.41 -1.47 13.41
N LEU A 44 4.24 -2.06 13.68
CA LEU A 44 4.11 -3.51 13.87
C LEU A 44 4.43 -4.28 12.59
N LEU A 45 3.93 -3.83 11.44
CA LEU A 45 4.22 -4.47 10.15
C LEU A 45 5.70 -4.32 9.77
N SER A 46 6.31 -3.16 10.00
CA SER A 46 7.74 -2.96 9.76
C SER A 46 8.59 -3.84 10.67
N ALA A 47 8.22 -3.96 11.94
CA ALA A 47 8.89 -4.83 12.89
C ALA A 47 8.77 -6.31 12.49
N SER A 48 7.61 -6.76 12.01
CA SER A 48 7.40 -8.13 11.54
C SER A 48 8.26 -8.44 10.32
N LEU A 49 8.37 -7.51 9.36
CA LEU A 49 9.25 -7.66 8.20
C LEU A 49 10.72 -7.69 8.60
N ALA A 50 11.14 -6.80 9.52
CA ALA A 50 12.50 -6.81 10.04
C ALA A 50 12.82 -8.11 10.79
N TRP A 51 11.87 -8.66 11.53
CA TRP A 51 12.00 -9.95 12.20
C TRP A 51 12.13 -11.10 11.20
N HIS A 52 11.33 -11.08 10.12
CA HIS A 52 11.31 -12.15 9.13
C HIS A 52 12.57 -12.16 8.24
N TYR A 53 12.99 -10.98 7.76
CA TYR A 53 14.12 -10.86 6.83
C TYR A 53 15.46 -10.57 7.53
N GLY A 54 15.46 -10.27 8.84
CA GLY A 54 16.66 -9.83 9.54
C GLY A 54 17.19 -8.48 9.04
N VAL A 55 18.46 -8.20 9.32
CA VAL A 55 19.14 -6.98 8.85
C VAL A 55 19.73 -7.24 7.46
N THR A 56 18.88 -7.18 6.44
CA THR A 56 19.24 -7.48 5.04
C THR A 56 18.72 -6.42 4.09
N PRO A 57 19.28 -6.31 2.86
CA PRO A 57 18.70 -5.46 1.82
C PRO A 57 17.25 -5.78 1.50
N ALA A 58 16.85 -7.06 1.62
CA ALA A 58 15.47 -7.49 1.44
C ALA A 58 14.53 -6.89 2.48
N ALA A 59 14.96 -6.80 3.76
CA ALA A 59 14.19 -6.12 4.79
C ALA A 59 13.95 -4.64 4.46
N CYS A 60 15.01 -3.93 4.05
CA CYS A 60 14.90 -2.52 3.67
C CYS A 60 13.95 -2.32 2.48
N ALA A 61 14.06 -3.17 1.46
CA ALA A 61 13.21 -3.14 0.29
C ALA A 61 11.75 -3.44 0.63
N ALA A 62 11.49 -4.49 1.44
CA ALA A 62 10.15 -4.87 1.88
C ALA A 62 9.48 -3.78 2.74
N ILE A 63 10.23 -3.16 3.67
CA ILE A 63 9.74 -2.06 4.51
C ILE A 63 9.44 -0.83 3.66
N GLY A 64 10.31 -0.50 2.70
CA GLY A 64 10.08 0.59 1.77
C GLY A 64 8.80 0.38 0.93
N LEU A 65 8.59 -0.83 0.41
CA LEU A 65 7.36 -1.19 -0.27
C LEU A 65 6.14 -1.05 0.65
N LEU A 66 6.23 -1.58 1.88
CA LEU A 66 5.15 -1.49 2.86
C LEU A 66 4.72 -0.03 3.09
N TRP A 67 5.66 0.88 3.26
CA TRP A 67 5.35 2.30 3.49
C TRP A 67 4.67 2.95 2.28
N MET A 68 5.12 2.62 1.06
CA MET A 68 4.47 3.09 -0.16
C MET A 68 3.04 2.53 -0.29
N LEU A 69 2.82 1.24 0.02
CA LEU A 69 1.49 0.63 -0.01
C LEU A 69 0.55 1.22 1.05
N ILE A 70 1.03 1.48 2.26
CA ILE A 70 0.23 2.16 3.30
C ILE A 70 -0.16 3.57 2.83
N ALA A 71 0.76 4.33 2.25
CA ALA A 71 0.47 5.65 1.72
C ALA A 71 -0.58 5.59 0.59
N LEU A 72 -0.43 4.67 -0.37
CA LEU A 72 -1.40 4.45 -1.43
C LEU A 72 -2.78 4.07 -0.87
N CYS A 73 -2.83 3.14 0.07
CA CYS A 73 -4.07 2.73 0.74
C CYS A 73 -4.78 3.91 1.43
N LEU A 74 -4.04 4.75 2.15
CA LEU A 74 -4.62 5.91 2.84
C LEU A 74 -5.10 7.00 1.88
N ILE A 75 -4.43 7.17 0.75
CA ILE A 75 -4.85 8.10 -0.29
C ILE A 75 -6.12 7.57 -0.98
N ASP A 76 -6.12 6.29 -1.35
CA ASP A 76 -7.26 5.66 -2.00
C ASP A 76 -8.52 5.69 -1.14
N LEU A 77 -8.40 5.38 0.15
CA LEU A 77 -9.52 5.47 1.11
C LEU A 77 -10.10 6.89 1.25
N LYS A 78 -9.35 7.94 0.92
CA LYS A 78 -9.81 9.33 1.04
C LYS A 78 -10.35 9.92 -0.26
N VAL A 79 -9.70 9.60 -1.37
CA VAL A 79 -9.96 10.26 -2.66
C VAL A 79 -10.26 9.30 -3.80
N MET A 80 -10.21 7.98 -3.54
CA MET A 80 -10.40 6.90 -4.53
C MET A 80 -9.51 7.08 -5.77
N LEU A 81 -8.27 7.49 -5.56
CA LEU A 81 -7.26 7.69 -6.60
C LEU A 81 -5.91 7.12 -6.15
N LEU A 82 -5.26 6.41 -7.05
CA LEU A 82 -3.90 5.90 -6.87
C LEU A 82 -2.93 6.80 -7.64
N PRO A 83 -2.13 7.66 -6.95
CA PRO A 83 -1.26 8.61 -7.63
C PRO A 83 -0.09 7.92 -8.31
N ASP A 84 0.10 8.23 -9.59
CA ASP A 84 1.23 7.73 -10.39
C ASP A 84 2.59 8.13 -9.81
N ALA A 85 2.64 9.24 -9.09
CA ALA A 85 3.84 9.72 -8.41
C ALA A 85 4.39 8.75 -7.34
N ILE A 86 3.56 7.83 -6.83
CA ILE A 86 3.98 6.77 -5.90
C ILE A 86 3.96 5.42 -6.60
N THR A 87 2.92 5.10 -7.36
CA THR A 87 2.73 3.77 -7.96
C THR A 87 3.82 3.43 -8.98
N LEU A 88 4.17 4.37 -9.87
CA LEU A 88 5.19 4.12 -10.89
C LEU A 88 6.61 4.00 -10.30
N PRO A 89 7.09 4.91 -9.43
CA PRO A 89 8.37 4.70 -8.76
C PRO A 89 8.42 3.40 -7.97
N ALA A 90 7.34 3.04 -7.26
CA ALA A 90 7.27 1.79 -6.52
C ALA A 90 7.38 0.57 -7.43
N LEU A 91 6.74 0.58 -8.61
CA LEU A 91 6.85 -0.48 -9.61
C LEU A 91 8.31 -0.62 -10.10
N TRP A 92 8.94 0.49 -10.47
CA TRP A 92 10.33 0.48 -10.95
C TRP A 92 11.31 0.02 -9.87
N LEU A 93 11.10 0.43 -8.62
CA LEU A 93 11.91 -0.05 -7.49
C LEU A 93 11.80 -1.57 -7.31
N GLY A 94 10.62 -2.16 -7.56
CA GLY A 94 10.43 -3.61 -7.56
C GLY A 94 11.27 -4.31 -8.62
N LEU A 95 11.27 -3.81 -9.86
CA LEU A 95 12.09 -4.35 -10.94
C LEU A 95 13.59 -4.20 -10.64
N VAL A 96 14.00 -3.05 -10.09
CA VAL A 96 15.40 -2.82 -9.67
C VAL A 96 15.81 -3.76 -8.55
N ALA A 97 14.97 -3.96 -7.52
CA ALA A 97 15.23 -4.92 -6.46
C ALA A 97 15.43 -6.33 -7.02
N ASN A 98 14.60 -6.75 -7.96
CA ASN A 98 14.67 -8.06 -8.59
C ASN A 98 15.76 -8.19 -9.67
N TYR A 99 16.27 -7.08 -10.19
CA TYR A 99 17.54 -7.09 -10.95
C TYR A 99 18.69 -7.60 -10.08
N PHE A 100 18.68 -7.29 -8.78
CA PHE A 100 19.63 -7.83 -7.80
C PHE A 100 19.16 -9.14 -7.15
N GLY A 101 18.07 -9.75 -7.62
CA GLY A 101 17.58 -11.05 -7.15
C GLY A 101 17.04 -11.04 -5.72
N VAL A 102 16.44 -9.93 -5.27
CA VAL A 102 16.01 -9.77 -3.86
C VAL A 102 14.81 -10.65 -3.52
N PHE A 103 13.78 -10.72 -4.37
CA PHE A 103 12.55 -11.48 -4.08
C PHE A 103 12.20 -12.50 -5.17
N ALA A 104 12.42 -12.16 -6.44
CA ALA A 104 12.11 -13.00 -7.58
C ALA A 104 13.21 -12.88 -8.65
N SER A 105 13.19 -13.76 -9.66
CA SER A 105 14.04 -13.55 -10.83
C SER A 105 13.58 -12.32 -11.61
N LEU A 106 14.51 -11.61 -12.27
CA LEU A 106 14.13 -10.45 -13.10
C LEU A 106 13.14 -10.87 -14.21
N HIS A 107 13.31 -12.06 -14.78
CA HIS A 107 12.38 -12.59 -15.80
C HIS A 107 10.98 -12.74 -15.24
N ASP A 108 10.82 -13.31 -14.03
CA ASP A 108 9.51 -13.47 -13.40
C ASP A 108 8.90 -12.12 -12.98
N ALA A 109 9.72 -11.19 -12.52
CA ALA A 109 9.28 -9.84 -12.16
C ALA A 109 8.77 -9.06 -13.37
N VAL A 110 9.48 -9.12 -14.50
CA VAL A 110 9.04 -8.49 -15.76
C VAL A 110 7.78 -9.17 -16.29
N ALA A 111 7.77 -10.51 -16.32
CA ALA A 111 6.57 -11.27 -16.72
C ALA A 111 5.37 -10.94 -15.82
N GLY A 112 5.58 -10.90 -14.50
CA GLY A 112 4.57 -10.53 -13.52
C GLY A 112 4.03 -9.12 -13.72
N THR A 113 4.90 -8.15 -14.01
CA THR A 113 4.51 -6.77 -14.33
C THR A 113 3.59 -6.72 -15.57
N VAL A 114 4.00 -7.38 -16.65
CA VAL A 114 3.23 -7.41 -17.91
C VAL A 114 1.91 -8.14 -17.70
N VAL A 115 1.94 -9.34 -17.14
CA VAL A 115 0.73 -10.14 -16.88
C VAL A 115 -0.22 -9.40 -15.94
N GLY A 116 0.29 -8.81 -14.87
CA GLY A 116 -0.50 -8.04 -13.91
C GLY A 116 -1.23 -6.87 -14.57
N TYR A 117 -0.50 -6.06 -15.36
CA TYR A 117 -1.10 -4.95 -16.08
C TYR A 117 -2.13 -5.41 -17.09
N MET A 118 -1.76 -6.36 -17.94
CA MET A 118 -2.60 -6.84 -19.05
C MET A 118 -3.87 -7.53 -18.55
N THR A 119 -3.83 -8.24 -17.43
CA THR A 119 -5.00 -8.90 -16.85
C THR A 119 -6.11 -7.87 -16.55
N PHE A 120 -5.79 -6.84 -15.77
CA PHE A 120 -6.79 -5.84 -15.39
C PHE A 120 -7.16 -4.91 -16.54
N TRP A 121 -6.21 -4.60 -17.41
CA TRP A 121 -6.50 -3.85 -18.63
C TRP A 121 -7.48 -4.60 -19.54
N THR A 122 -7.28 -5.91 -19.76
CA THR A 122 -8.16 -6.75 -20.59
C THR A 122 -9.55 -6.84 -19.97
N ILE A 123 -9.65 -7.10 -18.65
CA ILE A 123 -10.93 -7.15 -17.93
C ILE A 123 -11.66 -5.80 -18.02
N GLY A 124 -10.96 -4.70 -17.79
CA GLY A 124 -11.53 -3.35 -17.89
C GLY A 124 -12.01 -3.01 -19.29
N LYS A 125 -11.22 -3.36 -20.32
CA LYS A 125 -11.62 -3.18 -21.71
C LYS A 125 -12.84 -4.03 -22.09
N LEU A 126 -12.85 -5.31 -21.71
CA LEU A 126 -13.98 -6.20 -21.96
C LEU A 126 -15.26 -5.68 -21.30
N PHE A 127 -15.14 -5.24 -20.05
CA PHE A 127 -16.27 -4.65 -19.33
C PHE A 127 -16.79 -3.38 -20.02
N TYR A 128 -15.88 -2.51 -20.48
CA TYR A 128 -16.24 -1.32 -21.23
C TYR A 128 -16.97 -1.65 -22.55
N VAL A 129 -16.49 -2.63 -23.30
CA VAL A 129 -17.14 -3.06 -24.56
C VAL A 129 -18.55 -3.62 -24.31
N VAL A 130 -18.74 -4.36 -23.21
CA VAL A 130 -20.05 -4.99 -22.89
C VAL A 130 -21.04 -4.01 -22.26
N ARG A 131 -20.57 -3.10 -21.39
CA ARG A 131 -21.43 -2.23 -20.57
C ARG A 131 -21.42 -0.76 -20.97
N GLY A 132 -20.46 -0.33 -21.81
CA GLY A 132 -20.32 1.07 -22.24
C GLY A 132 -19.82 2.04 -21.14
N VAL A 133 -19.42 1.53 -19.98
CA VAL A 133 -18.92 2.32 -18.85
C VAL A 133 -17.58 1.78 -18.36
N GLU A 134 -16.71 2.66 -17.87
CA GLU A 134 -15.44 2.24 -17.26
C GLU A 134 -15.72 1.55 -15.92
N GLY A 135 -15.33 0.29 -15.80
CA GLY A 135 -15.60 -0.54 -14.61
C GLY A 135 -14.41 -0.68 -13.66
N LEU A 136 -13.19 -0.36 -14.11
CA LEU A 136 -11.96 -0.40 -13.32
C LEU A 136 -11.15 0.88 -13.51
N GLY A 137 -10.57 1.37 -12.41
CA GLY A 137 -9.66 2.51 -12.43
C GLY A 137 -8.31 2.16 -13.07
N GLN A 138 -7.71 3.10 -13.81
CA GLN A 138 -6.39 2.91 -14.40
C GLN A 138 -5.29 2.71 -13.34
N GLY A 139 -5.50 3.20 -12.12
CA GLY A 139 -4.61 3.00 -10.98
C GLY A 139 -4.49 1.53 -10.58
N ASP A 140 -5.59 0.78 -10.63
CA ASP A 140 -5.64 -0.64 -10.27
C ASP A 140 -4.77 -1.51 -11.20
N TYR A 141 -4.71 -1.17 -12.50
CA TYR A 141 -3.84 -1.88 -13.45
C TYR A 141 -2.37 -1.75 -13.06
N LYS A 142 -1.97 -0.52 -12.69
CA LYS A 142 -0.60 -0.20 -12.29
C LYS A 142 -0.25 -0.81 -10.93
N LEU A 143 -1.21 -0.78 -9.99
CA LEU A 143 -1.02 -1.40 -8.67
C LEU A 143 -0.88 -2.92 -8.79
N PHE A 144 -1.66 -3.57 -9.63
CA PHE A 144 -1.54 -5.01 -9.84
C PHE A 144 -0.24 -5.39 -10.57
N ALA A 145 0.19 -4.57 -11.53
CA ALA A 145 1.51 -4.68 -12.15
C ALA A 145 2.66 -4.50 -11.15
N LEU A 146 2.51 -3.59 -10.17
CA LEU A 146 3.48 -3.37 -9.10
C LEU A 146 3.68 -4.65 -8.26
N PHE A 147 2.60 -5.35 -7.87
CA PHE A 147 2.74 -6.62 -7.16
C PHE A 147 3.52 -7.66 -7.98
N GLY A 148 3.27 -7.71 -9.30
CA GLY A 148 4.04 -8.55 -10.22
C GLY A 148 5.52 -8.17 -10.30
N ALA A 149 5.82 -6.87 -10.29
CA ALA A 149 7.19 -6.35 -10.31
C ALA A 149 8.01 -6.75 -9.07
N TRP A 150 7.35 -6.85 -7.90
CA TRP A 150 8.02 -7.21 -6.64
C TRP A 150 8.10 -8.71 -6.39
N GLY A 151 7.02 -9.45 -6.62
CA GLY A 151 6.95 -10.85 -6.25
C GLY A 151 6.95 -11.83 -7.44
N GLY A 152 7.06 -11.32 -8.68
CA GLY A 152 6.90 -12.14 -9.88
C GLY A 152 5.44 -12.48 -10.18
N TRP A 153 5.21 -13.19 -11.28
CA TRP A 153 3.87 -13.58 -11.70
C TRP A 153 3.18 -14.55 -10.73
N GLN A 154 3.96 -15.29 -9.94
CA GLN A 154 3.49 -16.31 -9.00
C GLN A 154 2.64 -15.73 -7.87
N VAL A 155 2.88 -14.48 -7.48
CA VAL A 155 2.13 -13.84 -6.38
C VAL A 155 0.78 -13.27 -6.84
N LEU A 156 0.58 -13.06 -8.14
CA LEU A 156 -0.62 -12.41 -8.67
C LEU A 156 -1.93 -13.15 -8.34
N PRO A 157 -2.03 -14.50 -8.50
CA PRO A 157 -3.23 -15.22 -8.15
C PRO A 157 -3.57 -15.12 -6.65
N ALA A 158 -2.56 -15.24 -5.79
CA ALA A 158 -2.76 -15.11 -4.33
C ALA A 158 -3.20 -13.69 -3.94
N THR A 159 -2.58 -12.66 -4.53
CA THR A 159 -2.97 -11.27 -4.31
C THR A 159 -4.43 -11.01 -4.71
N LEU A 160 -4.85 -11.53 -5.87
CA LEU A 160 -6.22 -11.40 -6.35
C LEU A 160 -7.22 -12.09 -5.42
N LEU A 161 -6.90 -13.31 -4.97
CA LEU A 161 -7.74 -14.05 -4.03
C LEU A 161 -7.89 -13.32 -2.70
N ILE A 162 -6.78 -12.85 -2.11
CA ILE A 162 -6.82 -12.10 -0.85
C ILE A 162 -7.63 -10.81 -1.01
N ALA A 163 -7.42 -10.06 -2.10
CA ALA A 163 -8.15 -8.84 -2.37
C ALA A 163 -9.66 -9.09 -2.52
N SER A 164 -10.05 -10.13 -3.25
CA SER A 164 -11.47 -10.47 -3.44
C SER A 164 -12.13 -10.93 -2.15
N LEU A 165 -11.46 -11.76 -1.34
CA LEU A 165 -11.96 -12.21 -0.05
C LEU A 165 -12.10 -11.07 0.96
N THR A 166 -11.12 -10.18 1.04
CA THR A 166 -11.19 -9.02 1.93
C THR A 166 -12.31 -8.07 1.53
N THR A 167 -12.46 -7.80 0.23
CA THR A 167 -13.56 -6.95 -0.29
C THR A 167 -14.93 -7.58 0.01
N ALA A 168 -15.08 -8.89 -0.19
CA ALA A 168 -16.31 -9.59 0.13
C ALA A 168 -16.63 -9.55 1.63
N ALA A 169 -15.62 -9.77 2.50
CA ALA A 169 -15.79 -9.72 3.96
C ALA A 169 -16.19 -8.32 4.44
N VAL A 170 -15.52 -7.27 3.94
CA VAL A 170 -15.85 -5.88 4.27
C VAL A 170 -17.25 -5.52 3.75
N GLY A 171 -17.58 -5.90 2.52
CA GLY A 171 -18.89 -5.65 1.92
C GLY A 171 -20.03 -6.32 2.67
N MET A 172 -19.80 -7.51 3.22
CA MET A 172 -20.79 -8.18 4.11
C MET A 172 -20.90 -7.46 5.45
N ALA A 173 -19.79 -7.03 6.05
CA ALA A 173 -19.81 -6.34 7.35
C ALA A 173 -20.50 -4.96 7.29
N ILE A 174 -20.47 -4.27 6.14
CA ILE A 174 -21.14 -2.97 5.97
C ILE A 174 -22.64 -3.12 5.74
N ARG A 175 -23.10 -4.29 5.25
CA ARG A 175 -24.53 -4.57 5.00
C ARG A 175 -25.27 -5.11 6.23
N LEU A 176 -24.55 -5.52 7.28
CA LEU A 176 -25.07 -5.91 8.59
C LEU A 176 -25.16 -4.72 9.52
#